data_1c859a6a2ef7577772aa45eb7f7dac2f
#
_entry.id   1c859a6a2ef7577772aa45eb7f7dac2f
#
_cell.length_a   1.000
_cell.length_b   1.000
_cell.length_c   1.000
_cell.angle_alpha   90.00
_cell.angle_beta   90.00
_cell.angle_gamma   90.00
#
_symmetry.space_group_name_H-M   'P 1'
#
loop_
_entity.id
_entity.type
_entity.pdbx_description
1 polymer ?
#
loop_
_entity_poly.entity_id
_entity_poly.type
_entity_poly.pdbx_seq_one_letter_code
_entity_poly.pdbx_strand_id
1 'polypeptide(L)'
;MERAVPERWRLEDLWALDLPRVRFALAELTWLLDLPLWQRDGVRFQVSPNEVLRNPAGHPQHARRIAEADLTRPIHVIRRDGRWTVLDGHHRLAAAVRRQHTAVDAWLVSAADLAEITR
;
A
#
# COMPACT_ATOMS: atom_id res chain seq x y z
N MET A 1 -17.93 4.69 -21.37
CA MET A 1 -16.79 4.02 -20.70
C MET A 1 -17.28 3.29 -19.47
N GLU A 2 -16.90 2.11 -19.36
CA GLU A 2 -17.28 1.37 -18.21
C GLU A 2 -16.46 1.76 -17.00
N ARG A 3 -17.14 2.03 -15.90
CA ARG A 3 -16.50 2.35 -14.67
C ARG A 3 -16.28 1.09 -13.85
N ALA A 4 -15.08 0.91 -13.38
CA ALA A 4 -14.79 -0.24 -12.54
C ALA A 4 -15.63 -0.18 -11.27
N VAL A 5 -16.28 -1.30 -10.95
CA VAL A 5 -16.97 -1.45 -9.69
C VAL A 5 -15.93 -1.49 -8.58
N PRO A 6 -16.06 -0.70 -7.50
CA PRO A 6 -15.13 -0.78 -6.39
C PRO A 6 -15.07 -2.19 -5.83
N GLU A 7 -13.87 -2.64 -5.53
CA GLU A 7 -13.71 -3.94 -4.92
C GLU A 7 -14.32 -3.96 -3.53
N ARG A 8 -15.03 -5.04 -3.23
CA ARG A 8 -15.69 -5.21 -1.95
C ARG A 8 -15.03 -6.35 -1.20
N TRP A 9 -13.97 -6.02 -0.49
CA TRP A 9 -13.31 -6.96 0.39
C TRP A 9 -12.92 -6.23 1.68
N ARG A 10 -12.75 -7.00 2.74
CA ARG A 10 -12.42 -6.44 4.05
C ARG A 10 -10.97 -6.76 4.38
N LEU A 11 -10.31 -5.82 5.07
CA LEU A 11 -8.93 -6.03 5.49
C LEU A 11 -8.77 -7.31 6.31
N GLU A 12 -9.73 -7.59 7.20
CA GLU A 12 -9.67 -8.79 8.03
C GLU A 12 -9.61 -10.05 7.18
N ASP A 13 -10.36 -10.09 6.07
CA ASP A 13 -10.38 -11.23 5.17
C ASP A 13 -9.06 -11.36 4.42
N LEU A 14 -8.48 -10.23 4.01
CA LEU A 14 -7.16 -10.21 3.37
C LEU A 14 -6.08 -10.73 4.33
N TRP A 15 -6.11 -10.26 5.56
CA TRP A 15 -5.12 -10.68 6.58
C TRP A 15 -5.24 -12.15 6.94
N ALA A 16 -6.43 -12.74 6.79
CA ALA A 16 -6.67 -14.14 7.09
C ALA A 16 -6.21 -15.10 6.00
N LEU A 17 -5.86 -14.59 4.81
CA LEU A 17 -5.40 -15.43 3.72
C LEU A 17 -4.02 -16.04 4.05
N ASP A 18 -3.85 -17.31 3.68
CA ASP A 18 -2.57 -17.98 3.78
C ASP A 18 -1.80 -17.74 2.49
N LEU A 19 -0.83 -16.85 2.54
CA LEU A 19 -0.13 -16.33 1.36
C LEU A 19 1.37 -16.58 1.44
N PRO A 20 2.04 -16.71 0.29
CA PRO A 20 3.50 -16.75 0.27
C PRO A 20 4.09 -15.43 0.80
N ARG A 21 5.10 -15.55 1.65
CA ARG A 21 5.85 -14.40 2.15
C ARG A 21 7.18 -14.33 1.43
N VAL A 22 7.47 -13.18 0.86
CA VAL A 22 8.69 -12.97 0.07
C VAL A 22 9.36 -11.67 0.44
N ARG A 23 10.63 -11.56 0.11
CA ARG A 23 11.36 -10.30 0.14
C ARG A 23 11.12 -9.60 -1.19
N PHE A 24 10.51 -8.42 -1.16
CA PHE A 24 10.00 -7.75 -2.36
C PHE A 24 10.76 -6.46 -2.63
N ALA A 25 11.19 -6.27 -3.88
CA ALA A 25 11.95 -5.09 -4.28
C ALA A 25 11.08 -3.84 -4.27
N LEU A 26 11.51 -2.81 -3.54
CA LEU A 26 10.77 -1.55 -3.46
C LEU A 26 10.69 -0.84 -4.81
N ALA A 27 11.68 -1.04 -5.68
CA ALA A 27 11.68 -0.41 -7.00
C ALA A 27 10.42 -0.75 -7.82
N GLU A 28 9.81 -1.91 -7.55
CA GLU A 28 8.57 -2.30 -8.24
C GLU A 28 7.35 -1.51 -7.75
N LEU A 29 7.46 -0.82 -6.63
CA LEU A 29 6.32 -0.17 -5.97
C LEU A 29 6.45 1.35 -5.86
N THR A 30 7.61 1.92 -6.16
CA THR A 30 7.84 3.35 -5.94
C THR A 30 6.96 4.25 -6.80
N TRP A 31 6.45 3.75 -7.92
CA TRP A 31 5.53 4.50 -8.76
C TRP A 31 4.24 4.88 -8.02
N LEU A 32 3.86 4.11 -7.00
CA LEU A 32 2.67 4.39 -6.19
C LEU A 32 2.83 5.65 -5.35
N LEU A 33 4.06 6.03 -5.02
CA LEU A 33 4.32 7.13 -4.09
C LEU A 33 3.92 8.51 -4.66
N ASP A 34 3.76 8.61 -5.98
CA ASP A 34 3.32 9.85 -6.62
C ASP A 34 1.81 9.91 -6.84
N LEU A 35 1.09 8.85 -6.49
CA LEU A 35 -0.35 8.82 -6.65
C LEU A 35 -1.05 9.42 -5.42
N PRO A 36 -2.18 10.10 -5.60
CA PRO A 36 -2.92 10.70 -4.47
C PRO A 36 -3.73 9.64 -3.72
N LEU A 37 -3.03 8.75 -3.02
CA LEU A 37 -3.62 7.58 -2.39
C LEU A 37 -4.38 7.90 -1.10
N TRP A 38 -4.03 9.01 -0.43
CA TRP A 38 -4.44 9.28 0.94
C TRP A 38 -5.40 10.43 1.04
N GLN A 39 -6.19 10.43 2.12
CA GLN A 39 -7.16 11.46 2.41
C GLN A 39 -6.49 12.72 2.99
N ARG A 40 -7.15 13.85 2.81
CA ARG A 40 -6.82 15.11 3.46
C ARG A 40 -8.13 15.70 3.99
N ASP A 41 -8.17 15.96 5.29
CA ASP A 41 -9.35 16.51 5.95
C ASP A 41 -10.62 15.72 5.64
N GLY A 42 -10.49 14.39 5.60
CA GLY A 42 -11.60 13.48 5.34
C GLY A 42 -11.95 13.28 3.87
N VAL A 43 -11.31 14.02 2.94
CA VAL A 43 -11.53 13.87 1.50
C VAL A 43 -10.52 12.89 0.93
N ARG A 44 -11.03 11.84 0.28
CA ARG A 44 -10.19 10.78 -0.29
C ARG A 44 -9.39 11.27 -1.49
N PHE A 45 -8.28 10.59 -1.76
CA PHE A 45 -7.47 10.77 -2.97
C PHE A 45 -6.95 12.20 -3.15
N GLN A 46 -6.48 12.80 -2.07
CA GLN A 46 -6.01 14.19 -2.08
C GLN A 46 -4.50 14.31 -1.93
N VAL A 47 -3.83 13.33 -1.35
CA VAL A 47 -2.43 13.46 -0.94
C VAL A 47 -1.64 12.23 -1.39
N SER A 48 -0.50 12.46 -2.05
CA SER A 48 0.43 11.37 -2.37
C SER A 48 1.38 11.11 -1.21
N PRO A 49 1.89 9.87 -1.07
CA PRO A 49 2.94 9.60 -0.10
C PRO A 49 4.15 10.52 -0.24
N ASN A 50 4.57 10.84 -1.46
CA ASN A 50 5.71 11.71 -1.68
C ASN A 50 5.47 13.14 -1.19
N GLU A 51 4.23 13.65 -1.28
CA GLU A 51 3.91 14.94 -0.69
C GLU A 51 4.14 14.96 0.82
N VAL A 52 3.75 13.87 1.49
CA VAL A 52 3.96 13.76 2.95
C VAL A 52 5.45 13.66 3.26
N LEU A 53 6.20 12.88 2.49
CA LEU A 53 7.64 12.73 2.70
C LEU A 53 8.39 14.05 2.52
N ARG A 54 7.96 14.88 1.56
CA ARG A 54 8.57 16.20 1.32
C ARG A 54 8.14 17.24 2.32
N ASN A 55 6.92 17.12 2.87
CA ASN A 55 6.38 18.11 3.80
C ASN A 55 5.60 17.44 4.93
N PRO A 56 6.30 16.75 5.84
CA PRO A 56 5.61 16.02 6.91
C PRO A 56 4.83 16.95 7.84
N ALA A 57 5.30 18.18 8.05
CA ALA A 57 4.60 19.14 8.92
C ALA A 57 3.25 19.55 8.35
N GLY A 58 3.09 19.53 7.03
CA GLY A 58 1.83 19.83 6.37
C GLY A 58 0.82 18.68 6.41
N HIS A 59 1.25 17.47 6.81
CA HIS A 59 0.42 16.28 6.83
C HIS A 59 0.71 15.44 8.10
N PRO A 60 0.42 16.00 9.29
CA PRO A 60 0.91 15.39 10.53
C PRO A 60 0.39 14.00 10.82
N GLN A 61 -0.86 13.70 10.45
CA GLN A 61 -1.41 12.36 10.69
C GLN A 61 -0.71 11.30 9.86
N HIS A 62 -0.53 11.55 8.57
CA HIS A 62 0.17 10.62 7.69
C HIS A 62 1.64 10.52 8.06
N ALA A 63 2.28 11.63 8.38
CA ALA A 63 3.68 11.65 8.80
C ALA A 63 3.89 10.78 10.05
N ARG A 64 2.96 10.86 11.01
CA ARG A 64 3.02 10.01 12.22
C ARG A 64 2.89 8.54 11.87
N ARG A 65 1.94 8.20 11.01
CA ARG A 65 1.74 6.81 10.61
C ARG A 65 2.96 6.25 9.89
N ILE A 66 3.63 7.07 9.07
CA ILE A 66 4.88 6.67 8.43
C ILE A 66 5.98 6.47 9.49
N ALA A 67 6.11 7.41 10.42
CA ALA A 67 7.16 7.35 11.45
C ALA A 67 6.98 6.13 12.36
N GLU A 68 5.73 5.75 12.64
CA GLU A 68 5.40 4.65 13.55
C GLU A 68 5.24 3.31 12.82
N ALA A 69 5.42 3.28 11.51
CA ALA A 69 5.21 2.06 10.74
C ALA A 69 6.17 0.95 11.16
N ASP A 70 5.60 -0.23 11.36
CA ASP A 70 6.35 -1.42 11.76
C ASP A 70 6.68 -2.26 10.52
N LEU A 71 7.93 -2.21 10.09
CA LEU A 71 8.38 -2.90 8.88
C LEU A 71 8.57 -4.41 9.10
N THR A 72 8.43 -4.90 10.32
CA THR A 72 8.38 -6.35 10.55
C THR A 72 7.06 -6.95 10.08
N ARG A 73 6.04 -6.12 9.89
CA ARG A 73 4.76 -6.56 9.33
C ARG A 73 4.81 -6.46 7.81
N PRO A 74 4.63 -7.58 7.09
CA PRO A 74 4.66 -7.55 5.63
C PRO A 74 3.51 -6.72 5.05
N ILE A 75 3.77 -6.09 3.90
CA ILE A 75 2.72 -5.47 3.11
C ILE A 75 2.06 -6.52 2.22
N HIS A 76 0.87 -6.22 1.70
CA HIS A 76 0.19 -7.09 0.76
C HIS A 76 0.33 -6.53 -0.65
N VAL A 77 0.89 -7.31 -1.57
CA VAL A 77 1.12 -6.87 -2.95
C VAL A 77 0.40 -7.80 -3.92
N ILE A 78 -0.05 -7.22 -5.02
CA ILE A 78 -0.70 -7.96 -6.11
C ILE A 78 -0.23 -7.39 -7.44
N ARG A 79 -0.12 -8.26 -8.45
CA ARG A 79 0.17 -7.81 -9.80
C ARG A 79 -1.15 -7.60 -10.55
N ARG A 80 -1.35 -6.41 -11.08
CA ARG A 80 -2.54 -6.03 -11.85
C ARG A 80 -2.13 -5.21 -13.05
N ASP A 81 -2.73 -5.50 -14.19
CA ASP A 81 -2.51 -4.73 -15.42
C ASP A 81 -1.03 -4.56 -15.73
N GLY A 82 -0.26 -5.61 -15.51
CA GLY A 82 1.17 -5.62 -15.76
C GLY A 82 2.03 -4.89 -14.75
N ARG A 83 1.45 -4.43 -13.62
CA ARG A 83 2.19 -3.68 -12.60
C ARG A 83 1.94 -4.28 -11.22
N TRP A 84 2.96 -4.17 -10.37
CA TRP A 84 2.80 -4.51 -8.96
C TRP A 84 2.19 -3.32 -8.22
N THR A 85 1.22 -3.61 -7.36
CA THR A 85 0.57 -2.60 -6.53
C THR A 85 0.39 -3.14 -5.10
N VAL A 86 0.03 -2.25 -4.19
CA VAL A 86 -0.14 -2.56 -2.77
C VAL A 86 -1.62 -2.56 -2.45
N LEU A 87 -2.10 -3.64 -1.84
CA LEU A 87 -3.47 -3.71 -1.32
C LEU A 87 -3.55 -3.20 0.11
N ASP A 88 -2.52 -3.43 0.90
CA ASP A 88 -2.45 -2.98 2.30
C ASP A 88 -1.00 -2.68 2.65
N GLY A 89 -0.77 -1.55 3.28
CA GLY A 89 0.54 -1.20 3.80
C GLY A 89 1.21 -0.01 3.11
N HIS A 90 0.44 0.93 2.55
CA HIS A 90 1.03 2.10 1.89
C HIS A 90 1.89 2.95 2.83
N HIS A 91 1.52 3.07 4.11
CA HIS A 91 2.35 3.81 5.07
C HIS A 91 3.65 3.07 5.37
N ARG A 92 3.62 1.73 5.40
CA ARG A 92 4.82 0.91 5.54
C ARG A 92 5.72 1.02 4.32
N LEU A 93 5.13 1.08 3.13
CA LEU A 93 5.88 1.31 1.89
C LEU A 93 6.62 2.65 1.95
N ALA A 94 5.92 3.72 2.29
CA ALA A 94 6.52 5.04 2.42
C ALA A 94 7.62 5.07 3.48
N ALA A 95 7.41 4.40 4.62
CA ALA A 95 8.39 4.30 5.67
C ALA A 95 9.66 3.59 5.22
N ALA A 96 9.50 2.50 4.47
CA ALA A 96 10.64 1.75 3.95
C ALA A 96 11.49 2.60 3.01
N VAL A 97 10.85 3.35 2.13
CA VAL A 97 11.56 4.26 1.21
C VAL A 97 12.26 5.37 2.01
N ARG A 98 11.58 5.97 2.97
CA ARG A 98 12.17 7.02 3.79
C ARG A 98 13.39 6.52 4.56
N ARG A 99 13.35 5.28 5.05
CA ARG A 99 14.44 4.66 5.80
C ARG A 99 15.49 4.04 4.89
N GLN A 100 15.39 4.26 3.58
CA GLN A 100 16.37 3.84 2.57
C GLN A 100 16.54 2.34 2.46
N HIS A 101 15.46 1.59 2.70
CA HIS A 101 15.44 0.16 2.40
C HIS A 101 15.34 -0.03 0.88
N THR A 102 15.85 -1.16 0.39
CA THR A 102 15.70 -1.55 -1.02
C THR A 102 14.65 -2.62 -1.22
N ALA A 103 14.26 -3.28 -0.14
CA ALA A 103 13.27 -4.34 -0.18
C ALA A 103 12.47 -4.38 1.12
N VAL A 104 11.30 -4.99 1.08
CA VAL A 104 10.44 -5.20 2.24
C VAL A 104 9.87 -6.60 2.20
N ASP A 105 9.43 -7.09 3.35
CA ASP A 105 8.67 -8.33 3.40
C ASP A 105 7.26 -8.08 2.86
N ALA A 106 6.78 -8.99 2.03
CA ALA A 106 5.47 -8.88 1.41
C ALA A 106 4.77 -10.22 1.36
N TRP A 107 3.44 -10.17 1.49
CA TRP A 107 2.55 -11.27 1.18
C TRP A 107 2.15 -11.15 -0.29
N LEU A 108 2.36 -12.21 -1.07
CA LEU A 108 1.95 -12.22 -2.48
C LEU A 108 0.50 -12.63 -2.59
N VAL A 109 -0.33 -11.76 -3.12
CA VAL A 109 -1.75 -12.01 -3.36
C VAL A 109 -1.95 -12.29 -4.83
N SER A 110 -2.61 -13.39 -5.15
CA SER A 110 -2.99 -13.67 -6.54
C SER A 110 -4.38 -13.13 -6.84
N ALA A 111 -4.73 -13.04 -8.12
CA ALA A 111 -6.08 -12.67 -8.52
C ALA A 111 -7.12 -13.64 -7.96
N ALA A 112 -6.77 -14.94 -7.91
CA ALA A 112 -7.65 -15.96 -7.35
C ALA A 112 -7.85 -15.77 -5.84
N ASP A 113 -6.78 -15.44 -5.11
CA ASP A 113 -6.87 -15.17 -3.68
C ASP A 113 -7.80 -13.99 -3.40
N LEU A 114 -7.65 -12.91 -4.18
CA LEU A 114 -8.47 -11.73 -4.00
C LEU A 114 -9.94 -12.02 -4.35
N ALA A 115 -10.18 -12.83 -5.37
CA ALA A 115 -11.53 -13.21 -5.76
C ALA A 115 -12.25 -13.97 -4.64
N GLU A 116 -11.52 -14.78 -3.87
CA GLU A 116 -12.10 -15.53 -2.75
C GLU A 116 -12.72 -14.63 -1.68
N ILE A 117 -12.16 -13.45 -1.47
CA ILE A 117 -12.62 -12.54 -0.42
C ILE A 117 -13.43 -11.37 -0.96
N THR A 118 -13.55 -11.25 -2.28
CA THR A 118 -14.31 -10.19 -2.93
C THR A 118 -15.78 -10.56 -3.00
N ARG A 119 -16.65 -9.62 -2.71
CA ARG A 119 -18.10 -9.82 -2.68
C ARG A 119 -18.78 -9.22 -3.89
#